data_0cfe68113c9fe00b546b99367ec98615
#
_entry.id   0cfe68113c9fe00b546b99367ec98615
#
_cell.length_a   1.000
_cell.length_b   1.000
_cell.length_c   1.000
_cell.angle_alpha   90.00
_cell.angle_beta   90.00
_cell.angle_gamma   90.00
#
_symmetry.space_group_name_H-M   'P 1'
#
loop_
_entity.id
_entity.type
_entity.pdbx_description
1 polymer ?
#
loop_
_entity_poly.entity_id
_entity_poly.type
_entity_poly.pdbx_seq_one_letter_code
_entity_poly.pdbx_strand_id
1 'polypeptide(L)'
;MGAASTSEGGTGNTSSSVVIAGAGIIGLATAWRLLRQGFDVTVLDAEPVSGATFAAAGMLAPVAEVVWDQPTLYPLMVESGKLYRDFAQAIAEESGHDVGYIENSTFVCAGDAADRQTLSELVELQHDMGMEINRITATEARRAEPALGPGCVGAVDIPGDHQVNPRLLAEALLTILGDRVIRTRAEEVIYASDRAIGLRGADGNDYLADEVVLAAGLNIADITGLPENLNLPLRPVYGDVLRLRVPERLRPLVTRTIRGVVQGRPVYIVPRADGTVVLGATSREDDLTGVSAEGVHQLLRDAYRLVPGILDCEIYEMTARARPGSPDDVPMIGRVAPGLTVSTGYFRHGILLTAIGSKLTADVVAGRENDNDPALLSAVDPFRFSD
;
A
#
# COMPACT_ATOMS: atom_id res chain seq x y z
N MET A 1 15.61 69.36 -3.88
CA MET A 1 15.80 68.23 -2.96
C MET A 1 14.66 67.29 -3.20
N GLY A 2 14.84 66.25 -4.05
CA GLY A 2 13.86 65.26 -4.39
C GLY A 2 14.21 63.98 -3.63
N ALA A 3 13.27 63.48 -2.84
CA ALA A 3 13.40 62.22 -2.17
C ALA A 3 12.96 61.11 -3.15
N ALA A 4 13.88 60.22 -3.51
CA ALA A 4 13.58 58.99 -4.26
C ALA A 4 12.99 57.97 -3.29
N SER A 5 11.76 57.55 -3.52
CA SER A 5 11.13 56.40 -2.86
C SER A 5 11.62 55.14 -3.55
N THR A 6 12.44 54.34 -2.87
CA THR A 6 12.79 52.99 -3.25
C THR A 6 11.59 52.11 -2.92
N SER A 7 10.91 51.60 -3.93
CA SER A 7 9.96 50.51 -3.79
C SER A 7 10.72 49.22 -3.54
N GLU A 8 10.68 48.70 -2.32
CA GLU A 8 11.08 47.32 -2.02
C GLU A 8 10.12 46.37 -2.75
N GLY A 9 10.65 45.74 -3.79
CA GLY A 9 10.00 44.62 -4.43
C GLY A 9 10.01 43.42 -3.47
N GLY A 10 8.89 43.15 -2.84
CA GLY A 10 8.68 41.89 -2.10
C GLY A 10 8.79 40.70 -3.06
N THR A 11 9.90 39.97 -2.99
CA THR A 11 10.01 38.64 -3.56
C THR A 11 9.11 37.72 -2.74
N GLY A 12 7.84 37.63 -3.15
CA GLY A 12 6.96 36.58 -2.68
C GLY A 12 7.62 35.24 -3.03
N ASN A 13 8.01 34.50 -2.00
CA ASN A 13 8.48 33.13 -2.13
C ASN A 13 7.26 32.32 -2.58
N THR A 14 7.01 32.20 -3.89
CA THR A 14 5.95 31.34 -4.42
C THR A 14 6.41 29.91 -4.19
N SER A 15 5.74 29.19 -3.28
CA SER A 15 5.95 27.76 -3.10
C SER A 15 5.70 27.05 -4.43
N SER A 16 6.58 26.14 -4.83
CA SER A 16 6.36 25.32 -6.03
C SER A 16 5.06 24.52 -5.87
N SER A 17 4.29 24.45 -6.94
CA SER A 17 2.98 23.80 -6.97
C SER A 17 3.08 22.39 -7.54
N VAL A 18 2.24 21.47 -7.02
CA VAL A 18 2.17 20.08 -7.49
C VAL A 18 0.70 19.67 -7.67
N VAL A 19 0.39 19.07 -8.81
CA VAL A 19 -0.91 18.40 -9.02
C VAL A 19 -0.70 16.89 -9.11
N ILE A 20 -1.53 16.14 -8.38
CA ILE A 20 -1.44 14.67 -8.25
C ILE A 20 -2.71 14.03 -8.79
N ALA A 21 -2.59 13.09 -9.72
CA ALA A 21 -3.68 12.23 -10.16
C ALA A 21 -3.76 10.99 -9.25
N GLY A 22 -4.91 10.81 -8.56
CA GLY A 22 -5.20 9.68 -7.69
C GLY A 22 -5.08 9.98 -6.21
N ALA A 23 -6.19 9.78 -5.49
CA ALA A 23 -6.31 9.87 -4.03
C ALA A 23 -6.43 8.46 -3.39
N GLY A 24 -5.68 7.49 -3.92
CA GLY A 24 -5.35 6.26 -3.22
C GLY A 24 -4.28 6.52 -2.15
N ILE A 25 -3.92 5.51 -1.36
CA ILE A 25 -2.98 5.69 -0.24
C ILE A 25 -1.62 6.27 -0.69
N ILE A 26 -1.13 5.91 -1.87
CA ILE A 26 0.14 6.39 -2.41
C ILE A 26 0.05 7.88 -2.75
N GLY A 27 -0.99 8.29 -3.50
CA GLY A 27 -1.18 9.70 -3.87
C GLY A 27 -1.40 10.59 -2.64
N LEU A 28 -2.24 10.16 -1.69
CA LEU A 28 -2.49 10.89 -0.44
C LEU A 28 -1.22 11.04 0.41
N ALA A 29 -0.44 9.98 0.59
CA ALA A 29 0.80 10.02 1.36
C ALA A 29 1.88 10.86 0.67
N THR A 30 1.94 10.82 -0.66
CA THR A 30 2.84 11.69 -1.44
C THR A 30 2.45 13.16 -1.28
N ALA A 31 1.15 13.47 -1.40
CA ALA A 31 0.61 14.81 -1.19
C ALA A 31 0.95 15.36 0.19
N TRP A 32 0.73 14.55 1.24
CA TRP A 32 1.09 14.91 2.61
C TRP A 32 2.58 15.21 2.78
N ARG A 33 3.47 14.38 2.21
CA ARG A 33 4.92 14.62 2.28
C ARG A 33 5.33 15.92 1.58
N LEU A 34 4.79 16.16 0.39
CA LEU A 34 5.07 17.37 -0.39
C LEU A 34 4.55 18.62 0.33
N LEU A 35 3.35 18.56 0.92
CA LEU A 35 2.81 19.64 1.75
C LEU A 35 3.74 19.98 2.90
N ARG A 36 4.27 18.98 3.62
CA ARG A 36 5.25 19.17 4.70
C ARG A 36 6.61 19.73 4.23
N GLN A 37 6.92 19.55 2.95
CA GLN A 37 8.10 20.15 2.32
C GLN A 37 7.86 21.56 1.79
N GLY A 38 6.64 22.10 1.97
CA GLY A 38 6.28 23.47 1.61
C GLY A 38 5.76 23.63 0.17
N PHE A 39 5.41 22.55 -0.52
CA PHE A 39 4.74 22.64 -1.82
C PHE A 39 3.26 22.99 -1.65
N ASP A 40 2.70 23.71 -2.64
CA ASP A 40 1.25 23.83 -2.77
C ASP A 40 0.71 22.64 -3.55
N VAL A 41 -0.18 21.84 -2.93
CA VAL A 41 -0.56 20.53 -3.46
C VAL A 41 -2.04 20.50 -3.77
N THR A 42 -2.38 19.98 -4.96
CA THR A 42 -3.75 19.63 -5.38
C THR A 42 -3.81 18.15 -5.77
N VAL A 43 -4.81 17.43 -5.31
CA VAL A 43 -5.03 16.00 -5.64
C VAL A 43 -6.34 15.84 -6.38
N LEU A 44 -6.33 15.16 -7.51
CA LEU A 44 -7.51 14.91 -8.34
C LEU A 44 -7.91 13.43 -8.24
N ASP A 45 -9.14 13.17 -7.79
CA ASP A 45 -9.73 11.82 -7.79
C ASP A 45 -11.26 11.92 -7.73
N ALA A 46 -11.98 11.23 -8.61
CA ALA A 46 -13.43 11.24 -8.61
C ALA A 46 -14.03 10.57 -7.36
N GLU A 47 -13.40 9.48 -6.92
CA GLU A 47 -13.85 8.68 -5.77
C GLU A 47 -12.65 8.31 -4.87
N PRO A 48 -12.16 9.25 -4.04
CA PRO A 48 -11.00 9.01 -3.17
C PRO A 48 -11.10 7.71 -2.37
N VAL A 49 -9.99 6.95 -2.33
CA VAL A 49 -9.85 5.70 -1.56
C VAL A 49 -10.72 4.54 -2.06
N SER A 50 -11.45 4.64 -3.17
CA SER A 50 -12.38 3.60 -3.65
C SER A 50 -11.72 2.36 -4.26
N GLY A 51 -10.43 2.45 -4.64
CA GLY A 51 -9.66 1.39 -5.31
C GLY A 51 -9.07 0.34 -4.36
N ALA A 52 -7.85 -0.14 -4.67
CA ALA A 52 -7.15 -1.19 -3.91
C ALA A 52 -6.97 -0.84 -2.42
N THR A 53 -6.81 0.44 -2.07
CA THR A 53 -6.71 0.92 -0.69
C THR A 53 -7.92 0.55 0.16
N PHE A 54 -9.14 0.63 -0.41
CA PHE A 54 -10.39 0.32 0.30
C PHE A 54 -10.47 -1.14 0.74
N ALA A 55 -10.01 -2.07 -0.11
CA ALA A 55 -10.05 -3.50 0.17
C ALA A 55 -8.90 -3.97 1.07
N ALA A 56 -7.79 -3.24 1.13
CA ALA A 56 -6.56 -3.68 1.76
C ALA A 56 -6.74 -4.10 3.23
N ALA A 57 -6.03 -5.16 3.63
CA ALA A 57 -6.02 -5.66 5.00
C ALA A 57 -5.02 -4.92 5.89
N GLY A 58 -4.04 -4.24 5.33
CA GLY A 58 -3.11 -3.40 6.09
C GLY A 58 -2.01 -4.14 6.83
N MET A 59 -1.64 -5.33 6.40
CA MET A 59 -0.44 -6.00 6.90
C MET A 59 0.81 -5.20 6.55
N LEU A 60 1.67 -5.01 7.52
CA LEU A 60 3.01 -4.44 7.41
C LEU A 60 3.98 -5.59 7.65
N ALA A 61 4.17 -6.41 6.62
CA ALA A 61 4.77 -7.71 6.74
C ALA A 61 6.00 -7.86 5.82
N PRO A 62 7.08 -7.09 6.07
CA PRO A 62 8.29 -7.14 5.24
C PRO A 62 8.96 -8.51 5.26
N VAL A 63 8.65 -9.36 6.24
CA VAL A 63 9.22 -10.70 6.38
C VAL A 63 8.24 -11.77 5.94
N ALA A 64 7.00 -11.79 6.46
CA ALA A 64 6.01 -12.83 6.12
C ALA A 64 5.53 -12.78 4.66
N GLU A 65 5.71 -11.68 3.96
CA GLU A 65 5.35 -11.51 2.54
C GLU A 65 6.50 -11.89 1.57
N VAL A 66 7.68 -12.22 2.08
CA VAL A 66 8.80 -12.70 1.27
C VAL A 66 8.44 -14.02 0.60
N VAL A 67 8.67 -14.11 -0.72
CA VAL A 67 8.51 -15.32 -1.53
C VAL A 67 9.78 -15.50 -2.38
N TRP A 68 9.98 -16.68 -2.97
CA TRP A 68 11.08 -16.90 -3.91
C TRP A 68 10.92 -15.99 -5.14
N ASP A 69 12.00 -15.70 -5.81
CA ASP A 69 12.07 -14.97 -7.08
C ASP A 69 11.74 -13.47 -7.06
N GLN A 70 11.73 -12.82 -5.87
CA GLN A 70 11.50 -11.37 -5.76
C GLN A 70 12.61 -10.61 -5.01
N PRO A 71 13.91 -10.87 -5.26
CA PRO A 71 15.01 -10.30 -4.45
C PRO A 71 15.08 -8.76 -4.54
N THR A 72 14.64 -8.16 -5.64
CA THR A 72 14.63 -6.70 -5.84
C THR A 72 13.60 -5.99 -4.97
N LEU A 73 12.49 -6.67 -4.61
CA LEU A 73 11.42 -6.11 -3.80
C LEU A 73 11.77 -6.04 -2.30
N TYR A 74 12.55 -7.01 -1.79
CA TYR A 74 12.80 -7.15 -0.35
C TYR A 74 13.46 -5.94 0.31
N PRO A 75 14.52 -5.31 -0.27
CA PRO A 75 15.11 -4.11 0.32
C PRO A 75 14.09 -2.97 0.50
N LEU A 76 13.19 -2.79 -0.47
CA LEU A 76 12.10 -1.81 -0.38
C LEU A 76 11.12 -2.13 0.75
N MET A 77 10.75 -3.41 0.90
CA MET A 77 9.82 -3.84 1.96
C MET A 77 10.43 -3.63 3.34
N VAL A 78 11.68 -4.03 3.54
CA VAL A 78 12.42 -3.88 4.81
C VAL A 78 12.58 -2.41 5.16
N GLU A 79 13.01 -1.59 4.20
CA GLU A 79 13.21 -0.15 4.44
C GLU A 79 11.88 0.54 4.74
N SER A 80 10.81 0.18 4.05
CA SER A 80 9.48 0.71 4.34
C SER A 80 8.99 0.32 5.74
N GLY A 81 9.24 -0.93 6.15
CA GLY A 81 8.89 -1.41 7.49
C GLY A 81 9.55 -0.57 8.59
N LYS A 82 10.85 -0.26 8.42
CA LYS A 82 11.61 0.60 9.37
C LYS A 82 11.02 2.02 9.48
N LEU A 83 10.54 2.58 8.38
CA LEU A 83 9.98 3.93 8.33
C LEU A 83 8.55 4.00 8.86
N TYR A 84 7.84 2.87 8.94
CA TYR A 84 6.38 2.87 9.07
C TYR A 84 5.86 3.42 10.39
N ARG A 85 6.54 3.11 11.51
CA ARG A 85 6.16 3.61 12.85
C ARG A 85 6.09 5.13 12.87
N ASP A 86 7.21 5.78 12.50
CA ASP A 86 7.32 7.23 12.53
C ASP A 86 6.37 7.88 11.51
N PHE A 87 6.19 7.25 10.35
CA PHE A 87 5.24 7.67 9.33
C PHE A 87 3.79 7.65 9.85
N ALA A 88 3.37 6.55 10.45
CA ALA A 88 2.02 6.40 11.00
C ALA A 88 1.77 7.36 12.17
N GLN A 89 2.74 7.48 13.07
CA GLN A 89 2.67 8.39 14.22
C GLN A 89 2.55 9.86 13.77
N ALA A 90 3.36 10.30 12.82
CA ALA A 90 3.33 11.69 12.34
C ALA A 90 1.97 12.03 11.70
N ILE A 91 1.36 11.11 10.96
CA ILE A 91 0.01 11.31 10.38
C ILE A 91 -1.06 11.34 11.47
N ALA A 92 -0.97 10.46 12.46
CA ALA A 92 -1.92 10.45 13.58
C ALA A 92 -1.86 11.75 14.40
N GLU A 93 -0.67 12.25 14.70
CA GLU A 93 -0.46 13.51 15.42
C GLU A 93 -0.99 14.72 14.64
N GLU A 94 -0.70 14.79 13.32
CA GLU A 94 -1.09 15.93 12.49
C GLU A 94 -2.61 15.95 12.21
N SER A 95 -3.22 14.77 12.00
CA SER A 95 -4.66 14.66 11.75
C SER A 95 -5.51 14.72 13.03
N GLY A 96 -4.93 14.39 14.17
CA GLY A 96 -5.66 14.16 15.42
C GLY A 96 -6.49 12.87 15.45
N HIS A 97 -6.27 11.94 14.51
CA HIS A 97 -6.99 10.69 14.36
C HIS A 97 -6.09 9.48 14.56
N ASP A 98 -6.63 8.40 15.18
CA ASP A 98 -5.95 7.11 15.19
C ASP A 98 -5.92 6.51 13.77
N VAL A 99 -4.76 6.06 13.34
CA VAL A 99 -4.56 5.38 12.04
C VAL A 99 -4.62 3.86 12.15
N GLY A 100 -4.83 3.33 13.36
CA GLY A 100 -4.92 1.89 13.63
C GLY A 100 -3.60 1.15 13.41
N TYR A 101 -2.46 1.81 13.69
CA TYR A 101 -1.15 1.16 13.71
C TYR A 101 -1.00 0.32 14.97
N ILE A 102 -0.69 -0.98 14.82
CA ILE A 102 -0.55 -1.92 15.92
C ILE A 102 0.69 -2.79 15.71
N GLU A 103 1.55 -2.83 16.72
CA GLU A 103 2.71 -3.73 16.79
C GLU A 103 2.28 -5.04 17.43
N ASN A 104 1.84 -5.99 16.62
CA ASN A 104 1.22 -7.22 17.12
C ASN A 104 1.86 -8.52 16.61
N SER A 105 2.97 -8.44 15.90
CA SER A 105 3.65 -9.58 15.25
C SER A 105 2.75 -10.36 14.27
N THR A 106 3.35 -11.29 13.54
CA THR A 106 2.64 -12.22 12.65
C THR A 106 3.01 -13.65 12.96
N PHE A 107 2.02 -14.53 13.09
CA PHE A 107 2.23 -15.97 13.00
C PHE A 107 1.98 -16.44 11.57
N VAL A 108 2.97 -17.14 10.99
CA VAL A 108 2.78 -17.88 9.74
C VAL A 108 2.57 -19.35 10.07
N CYS A 109 1.37 -19.86 9.80
CA CYS A 109 0.93 -21.20 10.18
C CYS A 109 0.89 -22.12 8.97
N ALA A 110 1.30 -23.38 9.15
CA ALA A 110 1.15 -24.44 8.16
C ALA A 110 -0.12 -25.25 8.42
N GLY A 111 -0.93 -25.49 7.37
CA GLY A 111 -2.20 -26.21 7.45
C GLY A 111 -2.05 -27.74 7.40
N ASP A 112 -0.91 -28.25 6.90
CA ASP A 112 -0.60 -29.66 6.85
C ASP A 112 0.92 -29.92 6.82
N ALA A 113 1.33 -31.17 6.60
CA ALA A 113 2.75 -31.55 6.60
C ALA A 113 3.52 -31.00 5.38
N ALA A 114 2.87 -30.91 4.22
CA ALA A 114 3.48 -30.34 3.01
C ALA A 114 3.66 -28.82 3.16
N ASP A 115 2.64 -28.12 3.65
CA ASP A 115 2.69 -26.69 3.96
C ASP A 115 3.81 -26.38 5.00
N ARG A 116 4.00 -27.28 5.99
CA ARG A 116 5.07 -27.15 6.96
C ARG A 116 6.46 -27.28 6.33
N GLN A 117 6.64 -28.14 5.35
CA GLN A 117 7.89 -28.26 4.60
C GLN A 117 8.17 -26.96 3.84
N THR A 118 7.20 -26.47 3.09
CA THR A 118 7.28 -25.19 2.36
C THR A 118 7.63 -24.02 3.31
N LEU A 119 6.99 -23.96 4.49
CA LEU A 119 7.29 -22.95 5.49
C LEU A 119 8.73 -23.07 6.02
N SER A 120 9.25 -24.30 6.20
CA SER A 120 10.64 -24.51 6.62
C SER A 120 11.65 -23.99 5.58
N GLU A 121 11.40 -24.25 4.30
CA GLU A 121 12.26 -23.79 3.20
C GLU A 121 12.23 -22.26 3.07
N LEU A 122 11.05 -21.65 3.24
CA LEU A 122 10.91 -20.20 3.24
C LEU A 122 11.65 -19.54 4.41
N VAL A 123 11.62 -20.16 5.60
CA VAL A 123 12.36 -19.68 6.77
C VAL A 123 13.86 -19.72 6.53
N GLU A 124 14.38 -20.70 5.80
CA GLU A 124 15.81 -20.75 5.44
C GLU A 124 16.18 -19.56 4.55
N LEU A 125 15.39 -19.29 3.50
CA LEU A 125 15.57 -18.11 2.64
C LEU A 125 15.56 -16.80 3.46
N GLN A 126 14.60 -16.65 4.36
CA GLN A 126 14.46 -15.45 5.20
C GLN A 126 15.63 -15.28 6.17
N HIS A 127 16.16 -16.38 6.73
CA HIS A 127 17.37 -16.36 7.56
C HIS A 127 18.62 -15.97 6.77
N ASP A 128 18.78 -16.50 5.55
CA ASP A 128 19.90 -16.15 4.67
C ASP A 128 19.89 -14.66 4.31
N MET A 129 18.71 -14.03 4.34
CA MET A 129 18.52 -12.59 4.14
C MET A 129 18.68 -11.77 5.44
N GLY A 130 19.01 -12.40 6.57
CA GLY A 130 19.21 -11.74 7.86
C GLY A 130 17.91 -11.26 8.54
N MET A 131 16.77 -11.85 8.20
CA MET A 131 15.47 -11.49 8.79
C MET A 131 15.26 -12.17 10.14
N GLU A 132 14.60 -11.48 11.09
CA GLU A 132 14.30 -12.00 12.41
C GLU A 132 13.04 -12.89 12.38
N ILE A 133 13.24 -14.18 12.64
CA ILE A 133 12.19 -15.19 12.59
C ILE A 133 12.41 -16.21 13.69
N ASN A 134 11.35 -16.58 14.40
CA ASN A 134 11.39 -17.59 15.45
C ASN A 134 10.55 -18.81 15.06
N ARG A 135 11.19 -19.97 14.87
CA ARG A 135 10.45 -21.23 14.69
C ARG A 135 9.82 -21.63 16.02
N ILE A 136 8.52 -21.89 16.01
CA ILE A 136 7.77 -22.32 17.18
C ILE A 136 6.98 -23.60 16.89
N THR A 137 6.76 -24.39 17.93
CA THR A 137 5.90 -25.57 17.80
C THR A 137 4.42 -25.18 17.71
N ALA A 138 3.60 -26.05 17.13
CA ALA A 138 2.15 -25.85 17.12
C ALA A 138 1.54 -25.74 18.55
N THR A 139 2.18 -26.32 19.56
CA THR A 139 1.77 -26.22 20.96
C THR A 139 2.08 -24.84 21.52
N GLU A 140 3.25 -24.28 21.25
CA GLU A 140 3.63 -22.93 21.64
C GLU A 140 2.74 -21.89 20.93
N ALA A 141 2.50 -22.08 19.62
CA ALA A 141 1.61 -21.22 18.86
C ALA A 141 0.19 -21.19 19.47
N ARG A 142 -0.39 -22.36 19.79
CA ARG A 142 -1.72 -22.45 20.44
C ARG A 142 -1.73 -21.90 21.89
N ARG A 143 -0.60 -21.93 22.59
CA ARG A 143 -0.53 -21.29 23.91
C ARG A 143 -0.57 -19.77 23.78
N ALA A 144 0.08 -19.22 22.77
CA ALA A 144 0.11 -17.78 22.51
C ALA A 144 -1.18 -17.28 21.84
N GLU A 145 -1.77 -18.08 20.94
CA GLU A 145 -3.03 -17.82 20.25
C GLU A 145 -3.99 -19.00 20.42
N PRO A 146 -4.80 -19.00 21.49
CA PRO A 146 -5.66 -20.14 21.84
C PRO A 146 -6.74 -20.48 20.81
N ALA A 147 -7.08 -19.55 19.92
CA ALA A 147 -8.02 -19.77 18.83
C ALA A 147 -7.44 -20.64 17.69
N LEU A 148 -6.13 -20.88 17.67
CA LEU A 148 -5.54 -21.77 16.67
C LEU A 148 -5.99 -23.22 16.89
N GLY A 149 -6.65 -23.76 15.86
CA GLY A 149 -7.19 -25.10 15.86
C GLY A 149 -6.13 -26.20 15.62
N PRO A 150 -6.57 -27.47 15.65
CA PRO A 150 -5.69 -28.62 15.41
C PRO A 150 -5.14 -28.65 13.98
N GLY A 151 -5.75 -27.91 13.04
CA GLY A 151 -5.26 -27.77 11.67
C GLY A 151 -4.00 -26.96 11.53
N CYS A 152 -3.57 -26.19 12.55
CA CYS A 152 -2.25 -25.58 12.58
C CYS A 152 -1.24 -26.63 13.06
N VAL A 153 -0.41 -27.14 12.15
CA VAL A 153 0.56 -28.24 12.43
C VAL A 153 2.01 -27.74 12.63
N GLY A 154 2.26 -26.44 12.44
CA GLY A 154 3.53 -25.77 12.67
C GLY A 154 3.35 -24.26 12.47
N ALA A 155 4.22 -23.47 13.08
CA ALA A 155 4.17 -22.02 12.94
C ALA A 155 5.56 -21.38 13.04
N VAL A 156 5.64 -20.14 12.56
CA VAL A 156 6.75 -19.21 12.75
C VAL A 156 6.22 -17.93 13.37
N ASP A 157 6.92 -17.39 14.34
CA ASP A 157 6.66 -16.07 14.91
C ASP A 157 7.60 -15.05 14.26
N ILE A 158 7.03 -13.97 13.76
CA ILE A 158 7.73 -12.87 13.11
C ILE A 158 7.45 -11.59 13.88
N PRO A 159 8.32 -11.22 14.83
CA PRO A 159 8.09 -10.06 15.73
C PRO A 159 8.03 -8.72 15.00
N GLY A 160 8.78 -8.57 13.90
CA GLY A 160 8.90 -7.31 13.17
C GLY A 160 7.76 -7.02 12.18
N ASP A 161 6.82 -7.96 12.00
CA ASP A 161 5.65 -7.75 11.16
C ASP A 161 4.50 -7.16 11.99
N HIS A 162 3.88 -6.11 11.48
CA HIS A 162 2.86 -5.32 12.17
C HIS A 162 1.62 -5.11 11.32
N GLN A 163 0.76 -4.16 11.68
CA GLN A 163 -0.40 -3.78 10.89
C GLN A 163 -0.75 -2.30 11.05
N VAL A 164 -1.50 -1.80 10.07
CA VAL A 164 -2.19 -0.51 10.13
C VAL A 164 -3.63 -0.69 9.63
N ASN A 165 -4.55 0.18 9.98
CA ASN A 165 -5.86 0.18 9.32
C ASN A 165 -5.81 1.09 8.08
N PRO A 166 -5.83 0.56 6.84
CA PRO A 166 -5.68 1.37 5.64
C PRO A 166 -6.77 2.42 5.47
N ARG A 167 -7.99 2.15 5.97
CA ARG A 167 -9.10 3.07 5.88
C ARG A 167 -8.94 4.24 6.84
N LEU A 168 -8.53 3.97 8.09
CA LEU A 168 -8.25 5.02 9.07
C LEU A 168 -7.04 5.86 8.66
N LEU A 169 -5.99 5.23 8.13
CA LEU A 169 -4.81 5.94 7.62
C LEU A 169 -5.18 6.86 6.46
N ALA A 170 -6.00 6.38 5.51
CA ALA A 170 -6.46 7.19 4.39
C ALA A 170 -7.39 8.32 4.83
N GLU A 171 -8.29 8.07 5.80
CA GLU A 171 -9.17 9.08 6.39
C GLU A 171 -8.37 10.19 7.09
N ALA A 172 -7.34 9.83 7.85
CA ALA A 172 -6.43 10.78 8.48
C ALA A 172 -5.72 11.66 7.45
N LEU A 173 -5.20 11.08 6.37
CA LEU A 173 -4.57 11.82 5.26
C LEU A 173 -5.58 12.74 4.55
N LEU A 174 -6.79 12.27 4.29
CA LEU A 174 -7.85 13.11 3.72
C LEU A 174 -8.22 14.27 4.63
N THR A 175 -8.23 14.08 5.96
CA THR A 175 -8.48 15.15 6.94
C THR A 175 -7.37 16.21 6.87
N ILE A 176 -6.10 15.81 6.78
CA ILE A 176 -4.97 16.75 6.67
C ILE A 176 -5.05 17.53 5.35
N LEU A 177 -5.34 16.85 4.25
CA LEU A 177 -5.36 17.48 2.93
C LEU A 177 -6.59 18.37 2.68
N GLY A 178 -7.75 18.02 3.27
CA GLY A 178 -8.98 18.82 3.21
C GLY A 178 -9.39 19.17 1.78
N ASP A 179 -9.64 20.46 1.53
CA ASP A 179 -10.11 20.97 0.24
C ASP A 179 -9.08 20.86 -0.90
N ARG A 180 -7.87 20.41 -0.63
CA ARG A 180 -6.86 20.12 -1.66
C ARG A 180 -7.19 18.87 -2.47
N VAL A 181 -8.11 18.02 -1.99
CA VAL A 181 -8.59 16.85 -2.71
C VAL A 181 -9.87 17.21 -3.49
N ILE A 182 -9.72 17.36 -4.80
CA ILE A 182 -10.78 17.75 -5.71
C ILE A 182 -11.42 16.50 -6.32
N ARG A 183 -12.76 16.42 -6.25
CA ARG A 183 -13.53 15.26 -6.75
C ARG A 183 -13.72 15.35 -8.26
N THR A 184 -12.64 15.16 -9.01
CA THR A 184 -12.63 15.03 -10.45
C THR A 184 -11.58 14.02 -10.89
N ARG A 185 -11.80 13.30 -11.99
CA ARG A 185 -10.81 12.38 -12.56
C ARG A 185 -9.82 13.16 -13.43
N ALA A 186 -8.53 12.87 -13.31
CA ALA A 186 -7.54 13.35 -14.27
C ALA A 186 -7.67 12.56 -15.58
N GLU A 187 -7.71 13.24 -16.72
CA GLU A 187 -7.89 12.64 -18.05
C GLU A 187 -6.71 12.86 -18.99
N GLU A 188 -5.97 13.97 -18.82
CA GLU A 188 -4.88 14.34 -19.74
C GLU A 188 -3.77 15.08 -19.01
N VAL A 189 -2.52 14.79 -19.37
CA VAL A 189 -1.36 15.59 -18.96
C VAL A 189 -1.22 16.78 -19.92
N ILE A 190 -1.17 17.99 -19.36
CA ILE A 190 -1.04 19.23 -20.12
C ILE A 190 0.44 19.58 -20.24
N TYR A 191 0.88 19.92 -21.46
CA TYR A 191 2.27 20.30 -21.73
C TYR A 191 2.40 21.74 -22.22
N ALA A 192 3.50 22.38 -21.82
CA ALA A 192 4.04 23.56 -22.50
C ALA A 192 5.40 23.16 -23.09
N SER A 193 5.47 23.07 -24.41
CA SER A 193 6.59 22.47 -25.14
C SER A 193 6.81 21.01 -24.70
N ASP A 194 7.93 20.67 -24.10
CA ASP A 194 8.33 19.34 -23.64
C ASP A 194 8.11 19.12 -22.13
N ARG A 195 7.63 20.15 -21.39
CA ARG A 195 7.41 20.09 -19.95
C ARG A 195 5.95 19.91 -19.61
N ALA A 196 5.64 18.95 -18.74
CA ALA A 196 4.31 18.84 -18.13
C ALA A 196 4.08 20.03 -17.19
N ILE A 197 2.91 20.68 -17.31
CA ILE A 197 2.53 21.88 -16.57
C ILE A 197 1.18 21.75 -15.88
N GLY A 198 0.56 20.58 -15.87
CA GLY A 198 -0.73 20.38 -15.23
C GLY A 198 -1.46 19.14 -15.69
N LEU A 199 -2.69 19.01 -15.18
CA LEU A 199 -3.65 17.96 -15.53
C LEU A 199 -4.97 18.59 -15.95
N ARG A 200 -5.62 18.00 -16.96
CA ARG A 200 -7.03 18.28 -17.28
C ARG A 200 -7.92 17.33 -16.51
N GLY A 201 -8.91 17.89 -15.83
CA GLY A 201 -9.95 17.13 -15.14
C GLY A 201 -11.13 16.78 -16.03
N ALA A 202 -11.86 15.72 -15.68
CA ALA A 202 -13.12 15.34 -16.32
C ALA A 202 -14.24 16.39 -16.18
N ASP A 203 -14.06 17.34 -15.28
CA ASP A 203 -14.92 18.52 -15.12
C ASP A 203 -14.64 19.64 -16.15
N GLY A 204 -13.65 19.41 -17.04
CA GLY A 204 -13.22 20.34 -18.07
C GLY A 204 -12.28 21.45 -17.61
N ASN A 205 -11.86 21.44 -16.33
CA ASN A 205 -10.91 22.42 -15.82
C ASN A 205 -9.46 21.96 -16.01
N ASP A 206 -8.56 22.92 -16.22
CA ASP A 206 -7.12 22.73 -16.24
C ASP A 206 -6.54 23.05 -14.85
N TYR A 207 -5.87 22.08 -14.24
CA TYR A 207 -5.19 22.19 -12.96
C TYR A 207 -3.70 22.33 -13.20
N LEU A 208 -3.25 23.59 -13.34
CA LEU A 208 -1.87 23.92 -13.67
C LEU A 208 -0.99 23.84 -12.41
N ALA A 209 0.23 23.32 -12.58
CA ALA A 209 1.24 23.20 -11.53
C ALA A 209 2.66 23.11 -12.11
N ASP A 210 3.67 23.37 -11.29
CA ASP A 210 5.09 23.25 -11.66
C ASP A 210 5.51 21.78 -11.85
N GLU A 211 4.86 20.87 -11.13
CA GLU A 211 5.12 19.43 -11.17
C GLU A 211 3.80 18.63 -11.20
N VAL A 212 3.80 17.54 -11.93
CA VAL A 212 2.68 16.60 -12.07
C VAL A 212 3.09 15.23 -11.54
N VAL A 213 2.23 14.60 -10.72
CA VAL A 213 2.44 13.23 -10.22
C VAL A 213 1.26 12.34 -10.63
N LEU A 214 1.55 11.20 -11.23
CA LEU A 214 0.55 10.19 -11.56
C LEU A 214 0.62 9.03 -10.57
N ALA A 215 -0.34 8.98 -9.64
CA ALA A 215 -0.49 7.96 -8.60
C ALA A 215 -1.86 7.26 -8.66
N ALA A 216 -2.45 7.18 -9.87
CA ALA A 216 -3.81 6.72 -10.12
C ALA A 216 -3.97 5.18 -10.16
N GLY A 217 -2.93 4.42 -9.77
CA GLY A 217 -2.97 2.95 -9.79
C GLY A 217 -3.21 2.41 -11.22
N LEU A 218 -4.22 1.54 -11.41
CA LEU A 218 -4.57 1.03 -12.74
C LEU A 218 -5.13 2.11 -13.68
N ASN A 219 -5.78 3.12 -13.13
CA ASN A 219 -6.41 4.18 -13.93
C ASN A 219 -5.39 5.12 -14.60
N ILE A 220 -4.09 4.92 -14.37
CA ILE A 220 -3.04 5.65 -15.10
C ILE A 220 -3.10 5.35 -16.60
N ALA A 221 -3.59 4.17 -16.98
CA ALA A 221 -3.78 3.77 -18.38
C ALA A 221 -4.87 4.59 -19.10
N ASP A 222 -5.76 5.23 -18.36
CA ASP A 222 -6.83 6.06 -18.91
C ASP A 222 -6.41 7.53 -19.08
N ILE A 223 -5.21 7.90 -18.57
CA ILE A 223 -4.68 9.27 -18.69
C ILE A 223 -3.88 9.41 -19.97
N THR A 224 -4.28 10.35 -20.81
CA THR A 224 -3.58 10.65 -22.07
C THR A 224 -2.41 11.62 -21.88
N GLY A 225 -1.52 11.72 -22.88
CA GLY A 225 -0.35 12.61 -22.82
C GLY A 225 0.86 12.02 -22.09
N LEU A 226 0.91 10.69 -21.91
CA LEU A 226 2.13 10.03 -21.43
C LEU A 226 3.22 10.00 -22.52
N PRO A 227 4.52 10.01 -22.17
CA PRO A 227 5.61 9.86 -23.13
C PRO A 227 5.48 8.57 -23.93
N GLU A 228 5.67 8.65 -25.26
CA GLU A 228 5.53 7.50 -26.18
C GLU A 228 6.50 6.34 -25.88
N ASN A 229 7.67 6.66 -25.33
CA ASN A 229 8.67 5.68 -24.94
C ASN A 229 8.47 5.10 -23.54
N LEU A 230 7.44 5.51 -22.80
CA LEU A 230 7.14 4.99 -21.48
C LEU A 230 6.21 3.79 -21.58
N ASN A 231 6.68 2.64 -21.08
CA ASN A 231 5.88 1.43 -20.97
C ASN A 231 5.58 1.12 -19.50
N LEU A 232 4.30 1.22 -19.12
CA LEU A 232 3.81 0.88 -17.78
C LEU A 232 2.91 -0.38 -17.88
N PRO A 233 3.49 -1.59 -17.92
CA PRO A 233 2.75 -2.84 -18.17
C PRO A 233 2.00 -3.30 -16.92
N LEU A 234 0.99 -2.55 -16.51
CA LEU A 234 0.14 -2.86 -15.37
C LEU A 234 -0.91 -3.90 -15.71
N ARG A 235 -1.15 -4.83 -14.79
CA ARG A 235 -2.20 -5.83 -14.88
C ARG A 235 -3.14 -5.75 -13.67
N PRO A 236 -4.47 -5.90 -13.86
CA PRO A 236 -5.41 -5.97 -12.75
C PRO A 236 -5.35 -7.36 -12.09
N VAL A 237 -5.04 -7.40 -10.80
CA VAL A 237 -5.08 -8.64 -10.01
C VAL A 237 -6.13 -8.50 -8.91
N TYR A 238 -7.29 -9.12 -9.13
CA TYR A 238 -8.43 -9.05 -8.20
C TYR A 238 -8.16 -9.85 -6.92
N GLY A 239 -8.63 -9.31 -5.80
CA GLY A 239 -8.57 -9.97 -4.51
C GLY A 239 -9.87 -9.83 -3.76
N ASP A 240 -10.48 -10.98 -3.40
CA ASP A 240 -11.64 -11.01 -2.53
C ASP A 240 -11.18 -10.90 -1.08
N VAL A 241 -11.84 -10.05 -0.31
CA VAL A 241 -11.57 -9.79 1.10
C VAL A 241 -12.89 -9.77 1.86
N LEU A 242 -12.93 -10.44 2.99
CA LEU A 242 -14.08 -10.48 3.89
C LEU A 242 -13.78 -9.69 5.16
N ARG A 243 -14.74 -8.91 5.63
CA ARG A 243 -14.67 -8.26 6.94
C ARG A 243 -15.70 -8.88 7.85
N LEU A 244 -15.25 -9.39 9.01
CA LEU A 244 -16.08 -10.15 9.91
C LEU A 244 -16.14 -9.48 11.30
N ARG A 245 -17.32 -9.46 11.88
CA ARG A 245 -17.54 -9.06 13.27
C ARG A 245 -17.43 -10.29 14.17
N VAL A 246 -16.47 -10.24 15.08
CA VAL A 246 -16.27 -11.32 16.07
C VAL A 246 -17.35 -11.19 17.17
N PRO A 247 -18.10 -12.27 17.47
CA PRO A 247 -19.07 -12.24 18.58
C PRO A 247 -18.35 -12.04 19.92
N GLU A 248 -18.98 -11.32 20.84
CA GLU A 248 -18.39 -10.89 22.10
C GLU A 248 -17.71 -12.04 22.88
N ARG A 249 -18.33 -13.23 22.89
CA ARG A 249 -17.81 -14.42 23.56
C ARG A 249 -16.46 -14.93 23.02
N LEU A 250 -16.05 -14.50 21.81
CA LEU A 250 -14.82 -14.91 21.14
C LEU A 250 -13.80 -13.77 21.01
N ARG A 251 -14.07 -12.58 21.56
CA ARG A 251 -13.16 -11.43 21.48
C ARG A 251 -12.04 -11.49 22.51
N PRO A 252 -10.80 -11.21 22.10
CA PRO A 252 -10.35 -11.14 20.71
C PRO A 252 -10.28 -12.54 20.08
N LEU A 253 -10.69 -12.70 18.79
CA LEU A 253 -10.56 -13.98 18.09
C LEU A 253 -9.09 -14.39 18.02
N VAL A 254 -8.23 -13.47 17.58
CA VAL A 254 -6.77 -13.58 17.58
C VAL A 254 -6.17 -12.23 17.99
N THR A 255 -4.96 -12.22 18.53
CA THR A 255 -4.25 -11.00 18.94
C THR A 255 -3.17 -10.61 17.94
N ARG A 256 -2.55 -11.60 17.30
CA ARG A 256 -1.58 -11.42 16.22
C ARG A 256 -2.23 -11.51 14.86
N THR A 257 -1.56 -11.01 13.85
CA THR A 257 -1.90 -11.36 12.47
C THR A 257 -1.61 -12.86 12.26
N ILE A 258 -2.61 -13.63 11.85
CA ILE A 258 -2.44 -15.02 11.47
C ILE A 258 -2.36 -15.09 9.96
N ARG A 259 -1.21 -15.44 9.44
CA ARG A 259 -1.06 -15.86 8.05
C ARG A 259 -1.02 -17.37 8.01
N GLY A 260 -1.42 -17.95 6.90
CA GLY A 260 -1.35 -19.38 6.72
C GLY A 260 -1.02 -19.78 5.30
N VAL A 261 -0.40 -20.95 5.21
CA VAL A 261 -0.34 -21.74 3.97
C VAL A 261 -1.22 -22.95 4.22
N VAL A 262 -2.29 -23.08 3.43
CA VAL A 262 -3.25 -24.18 3.53
C VAL A 262 -3.40 -24.85 2.18
N GLN A 263 -2.84 -26.05 2.03
CA GLN A 263 -2.76 -26.75 0.76
C GLN A 263 -2.10 -25.89 -0.35
N GLY A 264 -0.99 -25.25 -0.02
CA GLY A 264 -0.24 -24.36 -0.91
C GLY A 264 -0.88 -22.98 -1.15
N ARG A 265 -2.04 -22.69 -0.56
CA ARG A 265 -2.73 -21.40 -0.75
C ARG A 265 -2.51 -20.47 0.43
N PRO A 266 -2.21 -19.18 0.18
CA PRO A 266 -2.10 -18.19 1.24
C PRO A 266 -3.48 -17.77 1.76
N VAL A 267 -3.58 -17.61 3.08
CA VAL A 267 -4.73 -17.02 3.77
C VAL A 267 -4.23 -16.16 4.92
N TYR A 268 -4.97 -15.11 5.27
CA TYR A 268 -4.65 -14.30 6.44
C TYR A 268 -5.90 -13.88 7.23
N ILE A 269 -5.73 -13.71 8.55
CA ILE A 269 -6.72 -13.15 9.47
C ILE A 269 -6.02 -12.01 10.21
N VAL A 270 -6.47 -10.78 9.98
CA VAL A 270 -5.88 -9.57 10.58
C VAL A 270 -6.87 -8.99 11.60
N PRO A 271 -6.54 -9.04 12.91
CA PRO A 271 -7.42 -8.48 13.96
C PRO A 271 -7.42 -6.95 13.94
N ARG A 272 -8.53 -6.36 14.39
CA ARG A 272 -8.70 -4.91 14.56
C ARG A 272 -8.99 -4.56 16.01
N ALA A 273 -8.64 -3.34 16.39
CA ALA A 273 -8.89 -2.83 17.75
C ALA A 273 -10.38 -2.78 18.11
N ASP A 274 -11.27 -2.61 17.13
CA ASP A 274 -12.72 -2.58 17.30
C ASP A 274 -13.37 -3.97 17.48
N GLY A 275 -12.57 -5.04 17.50
CA GLY A 275 -13.03 -6.41 17.66
C GLY A 275 -13.55 -7.04 16.35
N THR A 276 -13.26 -6.42 15.20
CA THR A 276 -13.48 -7.04 13.90
C THR A 276 -12.20 -7.77 13.41
N VAL A 277 -12.31 -8.57 12.38
CA VAL A 277 -11.17 -9.16 11.69
C VAL A 277 -11.33 -9.03 10.17
N VAL A 278 -10.20 -8.94 9.48
CA VAL A 278 -10.14 -8.95 8.02
C VAL A 278 -9.59 -10.30 7.58
N LEU A 279 -10.36 -11.03 6.77
CA LEU A 279 -10.00 -12.32 6.20
C LEU A 279 -9.72 -12.13 4.70
N GLY A 280 -8.59 -12.58 4.24
CA GLY A 280 -8.20 -12.50 2.82
C GLY A 280 -7.02 -13.39 2.47
N ALA A 281 -6.53 -13.27 1.27
CA ALA A 281 -7.23 -12.75 0.12
C ALA A 281 -7.02 -13.68 -1.07
N THR A 282 -7.97 -13.74 -1.95
CA THR A 282 -7.76 -14.41 -3.24
C THR A 282 -6.81 -13.60 -4.13
N SER A 283 -6.30 -14.25 -5.17
CA SER A 283 -5.53 -13.61 -6.23
C SER A 283 -6.04 -14.13 -7.56
N ARG A 284 -6.71 -13.27 -8.34
CA ARG A 284 -7.39 -13.64 -9.58
C ARG A 284 -7.01 -12.67 -10.71
N GLU A 285 -6.65 -13.22 -11.87
CA GLU A 285 -6.39 -12.49 -13.11
C GLU A 285 -7.46 -12.88 -14.15
N ASP A 286 -8.73 -12.74 -13.76
CA ASP A 286 -9.91 -13.03 -14.57
C ASP A 286 -10.74 -11.74 -14.81
N ASP A 287 -11.82 -11.86 -15.60
CA ASP A 287 -12.70 -10.74 -15.96
C ASP A 287 -13.78 -10.45 -14.89
N LEU A 288 -13.83 -11.22 -13.79
CA LEU A 288 -14.82 -11.04 -12.74
C LEU A 288 -14.40 -9.90 -11.80
N THR A 289 -15.05 -8.75 -11.93
CA THR A 289 -14.78 -7.56 -11.10
C THR A 289 -15.43 -7.61 -9.72
N GLY A 290 -16.46 -8.45 -9.56
CA GLY A 290 -17.17 -8.67 -8.30
C GLY A 290 -16.53 -9.72 -7.40
N VAL A 291 -17.14 -9.94 -6.23
CA VAL A 291 -16.71 -10.97 -5.27
C VAL A 291 -17.03 -12.35 -5.81
N SER A 292 -16.03 -13.24 -5.84
CA SER A 292 -16.18 -14.61 -6.30
C SER A 292 -16.77 -15.51 -5.21
N ALA A 293 -17.83 -16.26 -5.53
CA ALA A 293 -18.40 -17.26 -4.61
C ALA A 293 -17.38 -18.36 -4.26
N GLU A 294 -16.55 -18.78 -5.24
CA GLU A 294 -15.45 -19.72 -5.03
C GLU A 294 -14.41 -19.12 -4.09
N GLY A 295 -14.03 -17.84 -4.33
CA GLY A 295 -13.07 -17.12 -3.48
C GLY A 295 -13.55 -17.03 -2.03
N VAL A 296 -14.81 -16.69 -1.79
CA VAL A 296 -15.41 -16.66 -0.44
C VAL A 296 -15.36 -18.03 0.22
N HIS A 297 -15.78 -19.07 -0.51
CA HIS A 297 -15.74 -20.44 -0.01
C HIS A 297 -14.31 -20.88 0.33
N GLN A 298 -13.33 -20.59 -0.53
CA GLN A 298 -11.93 -20.92 -0.31
C GLN A 298 -11.40 -20.24 0.95
N LEU A 299 -11.61 -18.94 1.08
CA LEU A 299 -11.12 -18.16 2.23
C LEU A 299 -11.70 -18.67 3.55
N LEU A 300 -12.99 -18.91 3.62
CA LEU A 300 -13.65 -19.45 4.83
C LEU A 300 -13.14 -20.84 5.18
N ARG A 301 -13.01 -21.73 4.20
CA ARG A 301 -12.51 -23.10 4.37
C ARG A 301 -11.06 -23.09 4.89
N ASP A 302 -10.18 -22.30 4.26
CA ASP A 302 -8.76 -22.28 4.57
C ASP A 302 -8.52 -21.58 5.93
N ALA A 303 -9.26 -20.49 6.24
CA ALA A 303 -9.24 -19.86 7.55
C ALA A 303 -9.77 -20.77 8.67
N TYR A 304 -10.86 -21.49 8.44
CA TYR A 304 -11.41 -22.47 9.37
C TYR A 304 -10.40 -23.55 9.75
N ARG A 305 -9.57 -23.97 8.81
CA ARG A 305 -8.50 -24.94 9.06
C ARG A 305 -7.55 -24.50 10.16
N LEU A 306 -7.23 -23.20 10.20
CA LEU A 306 -6.29 -22.61 11.15
C LEU A 306 -6.99 -22.08 12.41
N VAL A 307 -8.10 -21.37 12.24
CA VAL A 307 -8.85 -20.69 13.31
C VAL A 307 -10.33 -21.06 13.20
N PRO A 308 -10.76 -22.19 13.80
CA PRO A 308 -12.13 -22.68 13.64
C PRO A 308 -13.23 -21.69 14.02
N GLY A 309 -12.98 -20.82 15.01
CA GLY A 309 -13.93 -19.79 15.46
C GLY A 309 -14.28 -18.75 14.39
N ILE A 310 -13.60 -18.74 13.24
CA ILE A 310 -13.91 -17.82 12.14
C ILE A 310 -15.32 -18.03 11.59
N LEU A 311 -15.85 -19.27 11.63
CA LEU A 311 -17.21 -19.58 11.15
C LEU A 311 -18.32 -19.12 12.11
N ASP A 312 -17.98 -18.76 13.35
CA ASP A 312 -18.92 -18.15 14.31
C ASP A 312 -19.06 -16.64 14.12
N CYS A 313 -18.22 -16.01 13.26
CA CYS A 313 -18.22 -14.59 13.01
C CYS A 313 -19.30 -14.19 11.99
N GLU A 314 -19.81 -12.98 12.11
CA GLU A 314 -20.74 -12.38 11.14
C GLU A 314 -19.95 -11.74 9.98
N ILE A 315 -20.22 -12.11 8.74
CA ILE A 315 -19.72 -11.39 7.58
C ILE A 315 -20.57 -10.12 7.41
N TYR A 316 -19.97 -8.94 7.59
CA TYR A 316 -20.68 -7.68 7.41
C TYR A 316 -20.29 -6.94 6.12
N GLU A 317 -19.15 -7.32 5.52
CA GLU A 317 -18.70 -6.75 4.25
C GLU A 317 -17.91 -7.78 3.44
N MET A 318 -18.14 -7.81 2.13
CA MET A 318 -17.36 -8.55 1.15
C MET A 318 -16.93 -7.59 0.04
N THR A 319 -15.65 -7.60 -0.31
CA THR A 319 -15.09 -6.64 -1.26
C THR A 319 -14.16 -7.35 -2.24
N ALA A 320 -14.26 -7.01 -3.52
CA ALA A 320 -13.26 -7.35 -4.52
C ALA A 320 -12.70 -6.06 -5.13
N ARG A 321 -11.38 -5.93 -5.21
CA ARG A 321 -10.68 -4.82 -5.88
C ARG A 321 -9.45 -5.33 -6.59
N ALA A 322 -9.15 -4.70 -7.71
CA ALA A 322 -7.95 -4.98 -8.47
C ALA A 322 -6.73 -4.27 -7.88
N ARG A 323 -5.65 -5.01 -7.71
CA ARG A 323 -4.33 -4.50 -7.37
C ARG A 323 -3.59 -4.14 -8.66
N PRO A 324 -2.85 -3.02 -8.71
CA PRO A 324 -2.03 -2.66 -9.87
C PRO A 324 -0.73 -3.48 -9.85
N GLY A 325 -0.73 -4.65 -10.51
CA GLY A 325 0.43 -5.52 -10.62
C GLY A 325 1.37 -5.08 -11.75
N SER A 326 2.67 -4.94 -11.46
CA SER A 326 3.74 -4.89 -12.45
C SER A 326 4.23 -6.29 -12.79
N PRO A 327 5.00 -6.53 -13.87
CA PRO A 327 5.49 -7.87 -14.22
C PRO A 327 6.37 -8.52 -13.15
N ASP A 328 7.16 -7.72 -12.44
CA ASP A 328 8.10 -8.13 -11.38
C ASP A 328 7.60 -7.85 -9.95
N ASP A 329 6.34 -7.38 -9.82
CA ASP A 329 5.68 -6.98 -8.57
C ASP A 329 6.38 -5.81 -7.82
N VAL A 330 7.40 -5.18 -8.43
CA VAL A 330 8.09 -3.99 -7.91
C VAL A 330 7.38 -2.73 -8.40
N PRO A 331 7.18 -1.69 -7.58
CA PRO A 331 6.56 -0.45 -8.04
C PRO A 331 7.41 0.29 -9.08
N MET A 332 6.76 1.14 -9.87
CA MET A 332 7.39 2.04 -10.83
C MET A 332 7.30 3.46 -10.27
N ILE A 333 8.46 4.03 -9.90
CA ILE A 333 8.55 5.35 -9.27
C ILE A 333 9.69 6.12 -9.93
N GLY A 334 9.40 7.27 -10.52
CA GLY A 334 10.45 8.10 -11.12
C GLY A 334 9.91 9.19 -12.02
N ARG A 335 10.80 10.08 -12.42
CA ARG A 335 10.54 11.13 -13.40
C ARG A 335 10.54 10.54 -14.80
N VAL A 336 9.46 10.75 -15.55
CA VAL A 336 9.28 10.18 -16.89
C VAL A 336 9.34 11.22 -18.00
N ALA A 337 9.15 12.50 -17.67
CA ALA A 337 9.38 13.67 -18.53
C ALA A 337 9.67 14.89 -17.66
N PRO A 338 10.19 15.99 -18.21
CA PRO A 338 10.29 17.24 -17.47
C PRO A 338 8.94 17.62 -16.86
N GLY A 339 8.90 17.79 -15.53
CA GLY A 339 7.67 18.12 -14.79
C GLY A 339 6.69 16.95 -14.58
N LEU A 340 7.02 15.72 -14.97
CA LEU A 340 6.12 14.56 -14.84
C LEU A 340 6.79 13.41 -14.10
N THR A 341 6.17 12.97 -13.00
CA THR A 341 6.60 11.83 -12.18
C THR A 341 5.49 10.79 -12.12
N VAL A 342 5.82 9.50 -12.18
CA VAL A 342 4.89 8.39 -11.95
C VAL A 342 5.18 7.68 -10.64
N SER A 343 4.13 7.10 -10.03
CA SER A 343 4.22 6.32 -8.80
C SER A 343 3.08 5.28 -8.77
N THR A 344 3.33 4.09 -9.34
CA THR A 344 2.31 3.06 -9.55
C THR A 344 2.89 1.65 -9.48
N GLY A 345 2.08 0.61 -9.68
CA GLY A 345 2.56 -0.78 -9.78
C GLY A 345 2.87 -1.45 -8.43
N TYR A 346 2.30 -1.00 -7.34
CA TYR A 346 2.60 -1.49 -5.98
C TYR A 346 2.02 -2.86 -5.64
N PHE A 347 1.23 -3.43 -6.53
CA PHE A 347 0.61 -4.74 -6.39
C PHE A 347 -0.02 -4.97 -5.00
N ARG A 348 0.31 -6.09 -4.33
CA ARG A 348 -0.21 -6.44 -3.01
C ARG A 348 0.48 -5.73 -1.84
N HIS A 349 1.61 -5.05 -2.11
CA HIS A 349 2.44 -4.41 -1.09
C HIS A 349 2.16 -2.92 -0.91
N GLY A 350 1.14 -2.36 -1.57
CA GLY A 350 0.87 -0.92 -1.59
C GLY A 350 0.73 -0.27 -0.21
N ILE A 351 0.16 -0.96 0.78
CA ILE A 351 0.06 -0.43 2.15
C ILE A 351 1.45 -0.43 2.82
N LEU A 352 2.15 -1.55 2.82
CA LEU A 352 3.52 -1.61 3.37
C LEU A 352 4.43 -0.59 2.71
N LEU A 353 4.45 -0.55 1.38
CA LEU A 353 5.35 0.33 0.62
C LEU A 353 4.92 1.81 0.60
N THR A 354 3.80 2.19 1.23
CA THR A 354 3.37 3.60 1.28
C THR A 354 4.44 4.48 1.92
N ALA A 355 5.09 4.03 2.98
CA ALA A 355 6.07 4.84 3.70
C ALA A 355 7.29 5.18 2.83
N ILE A 356 7.90 4.19 2.18
CA ILE A 356 9.06 4.40 1.29
C ILE A 356 8.65 4.97 -0.07
N GLY A 357 7.58 4.47 -0.67
CA GLY A 357 7.13 4.88 -2.01
C GLY A 357 6.73 6.35 -2.06
N SER A 358 5.97 6.83 -1.05
CA SER A 358 5.65 8.26 -0.97
C SER A 358 6.89 9.13 -0.71
N LYS A 359 7.88 8.62 0.05
CA LYS A 359 9.16 9.31 0.27
C LYS A 359 9.93 9.44 -1.06
N LEU A 360 10.15 8.33 -1.75
CA LEU A 360 10.87 8.32 -3.03
C LEU A 360 10.18 9.24 -4.05
N THR A 361 8.84 9.16 -4.16
CA THR A 361 8.07 10.00 -5.09
C THR A 361 8.24 11.50 -4.74
N ALA A 362 8.14 11.87 -3.47
CA ALA A 362 8.30 13.25 -3.02
C ALA A 362 9.74 13.77 -3.22
N ASP A 363 10.73 12.91 -3.04
CA ASP A 363 12.14 13.26 -3.25
C ASP A 363 12.45 13.47 -4.75
N VAL A 364 11.86 12.65 -5.65
CA VAL A 364 11.93 12.84 -7.10
C VAL A 364 11.33 14.20 -7.50
N VAL A 365 10.13 14.51 -7.00
CA VAL A 365 9.48 15.80 -7.28
C VAL A 365 10.31 16.98 -6.80
N ALA A 366 10.93 16.85 -5.63
CA ALA A 366 11.76 17.91 -5.03
C ALA A 366 13.19 17.99 -5.58
N GLY A 367 13.59 17.12 -6.54
CA GLY A 367 14.96 17.07 -7.07
C GLY A 367 15.99 16.59 -6.05
N ARG A 368 15.57 15.70 -5.13
CA ARG A 368 16.41 15.15 -4.06
C ARG A 368 16.61 13.63 -4.18
N GLU A 369 16.55 13.10 -5.38
CA GLU A 369 16.75 11.67 -5.66
C GLU A 369 18.08 11.15 -5.09
N ASN A 370 19.13 11.99 -5.14
CA ASN A 370 20.46 11.63 -4.66
C ASN A 370 20.55 11.41 -3.14
N ASP A 371 19.54 11.79 -2.38
CA ASP A 371 19.46 11.55 -0.93
C ASP A 371 19.02 10.09 -0.60
N ASN A 372 18.67 9.32 -1.64
CA ASN A 372 18.20 7.95 -1.50
C ASN A 372 19.28 6.94 -1.95
N ASP A 373 19.12 5.69 -1.50
CA ASP A 373 19.97 4.59 -1.95
C ASP A 373 19.80 4.39 -3.48
N PRO A 374 20.89 4.50 -4.26
CA PRO A 374 20.83 4.30 -5.71
C PRO A 374 20.27 2.92 -6.12
N ALA A 375 20.48 1.88 -5.31
CA ALA A 375 19.94 0.55 -5.59
C ALA A 375 18.41 0.53 -5.49
N LEU A 376 17.82 1.24 -4.52
CA LEU A 376 16.36 1.37 -4.39
C LEU A 376 15.78 2.16 -5.57
N LEU A 377 16.44 3.24 -6.00
CA LEU A 377 15.99 4.03 -7.15
C LEU A 377 16.05 3.23 -8.45
N SER A 378 17.13 2.47 -8.66
CA SER A 378 17.28 1.60 -9.83
C SER A 378 16.22 0.50 -9.86
N ALA A 379 15.88 -0.06 -8.69
CA ALA A 379 14.85 -1.10 -8.57
C ALA A 379 13.47 -0.62 -9.02
N VAL A 380 13.13 0.65 -8.77
CA VAL A 380 11.80 1.22 -9.05
C VAL A 380 11.76 2.03 -10.35
N ASP A 381 12.81 2.07 -11.14
CA ASP A 381 12.89 2.84 -12.38
C ASP A 381 11.68 2.54 -13.30
N PRO A 382 10.87 3.55 -13.67
CA PRO A 382 9.70 3.36 -14.53
C PRO A 382 10.07 2.94 -15.95
N PHE A 383 11.30 3.19 -16.41
CA PHE A 383 11.76 2.81 -17.75
C PHE A 383 12.34 1.39 -17.83
N ARG A 384 12.42 0.63 -16.73
CA ARG A 384 12.99 -0.74 -16.74
C ARG A 384 12.23 -1.74 -17.63
N PHE A 385 11.04 -1.40 -18.12
CA PHE A 385 10.24 -2.17 -19.08
C PHE A 385 10.12 -1.48 -20.45
N SER A 386 10.84 -0.39 -20.66
CA SER A 386 10.88 0.33 -21.93
C SER A 386 12.06 -0.15 -22.76
N ASP A 387 11.85 -0.39 -24.07
CA ASP A 387 12.88 -0.82 -25.02
C ASP A 387 13.82 0.33 -25.42
#